data_859af4acbf64543749a79cea464342da
#
_entry.id   859af4acbf64543749a79cea464342da
#
_cell.length_a   1.000
_cell.length_b   1.000
_cell.length_c   1.000
_cell.angle_alpha   90.00
_cell.angle_beta   90.00
_cell.angle_gamma   90.00
#
_symmetry.space_group_name_H-M   'P 1'
#
loop_
_entity.id
_entity.type
_entity.pdbx_description
1 polymer ?
#
loop_
_entity_poly.entity_id
_entity_poly.type
_entity_poly.pdbx_seq_one_letter_code
_entity_poly.pdbx_strand_id
1 'polypeptide(L)'
;MTIKRHGVGPRLSQAVVHGDTVYLAGMVATDPSADAKGQTQQILKKIDETLAAVGSHKSKILAATVYVANMGIYADMNAAWDAWIDPANTPARATVEARLASPKYLVEIMATAAIQ
;
A
#
# COMPACT_ATOMS: atom_id res chain seq x y z
N MET A 1 -18.76 17.23 -3.95
CA MET A 1 -18.59 15.78 -4.13
C MET A 1 -18.78 15.10 -2.80
N THR A 2 -19.38 13.94 -2.83
CA THR A 2 -19.59 13.12 -1.64
C THR A 2 -18.31 12.41 -1.25
N ILE A 3 -18.03 12.35 0.03
CA ILE A 3 -16.93 11.56 0.57
C ILE A 3 -17.48 10.19 0.93
N LYS A 4 -16.88 9.14 0.40
CA LYS A 4 -17.24 7.74 0.70
C LYS A 4 -16.10 7.07 1.43
N ARG A 5 -16.41 6.37 2.51
CA ARG A 5 -15.41 5.67 3.32
C ARG A 5 -15.65 4.17 3.28
N HIS A 6 -14.56 3.42 3.18
CA HIS A 6 -14.56 1.96 3.08
C HIS A 6 -13.71 1.39 4.21
N GLY A 7 -14.20 0.32 4.83
CA GLY A 7 -13.48 -0.32 5.94
C GLY A 7 -13.32 0.61 7.13
N VAL A 8 -14.43 1.24 7.55
CA VAL A 8 -14.41 2.24 8.62
C VAL A 8 -14.16 1.58 9.97
N GLY A 9 -13.16 2.05 10.66
CA GLY A 9 -12.87 1.67 12.05
C GLY A 9 -12.97 2.90 12.97
N PRO A 10 -12.77 2.68 14.27
CA PRO A 10 -12.90 3.79 15.24
C PRO A 10 -11.77 4.82 15.13
N ARG A 11 -10.70 4.48 14.47
CA ARG A 11 -9.51 5.33 14.39
C ARG A 11 -9.20 5.76 12.97
N LEU A 12 -9.48 4.92 11.99
CA LEU A 12 -9.20 5.21 10.59
C LEU A 12 -10.13 4.41 9.66
N SER A 13 -10.19 4.83 8.39
CA SER A 13 -10.82 4.09 7.31
C SER A 13 -9.74 3.44 6.43
N GLN A 14 -10.00 2.27 5.88
CA GLN A 14 -9.06 1.59 4.98
C GLN A 14 -8.90 2.33 3.67
N ALA A 15 -9.97 2.95 3.19
CA ALA A 15 -9.94 3.77 1.99
C ALA A 15 -10.94 4.91 2.10
N VAL A 16 -10.61 6.03 1.48
CA VAL A 16 -11.51 7.19 1.37
C VAL A 16 -11.59 7.58 -0.10
N VAL A 17 -12.80 7.64 -0.63
CA VAL A 17 -13.06 8.05 -2.01
C VAL A 17 -13.63 9.46 -2.03
N HIS A 18 -13.02 10.32 -2.83
CA HIS A 18 -13.50 11.67 -3.05
C HIS A 18 -13.33 12.00 -4.53
N GLY A 19 -14.45 12.16 -5.24
CA GLY A 19 -14.42 12.32 -6.68
C GLY A 19 -13.87 11.09 -7.38
N ASP A 20 -12.88 11.28 -8.23
CA ASP A 20 -12.22 10.22 -8.99
C ASP A 20 -10.94 9.70 -8.33
N THR A 21 -10.76 9.97 -7.05
CA THR A 21 -9.54 9.61 -6.32
C THR A 21 -9.88 8.77 -5.10
N VAL A 22 -9.08 7.73 -4.87
CA VAL A 22 -9.13 6.95 -3.64
C VAL A 22 -7.81 7.07 -2.90
N TYR A 23 -7.91 7.33 -1.60
CA TYR A 23 -6.78 7.43 -0.66
C TYR A 23 -6.80 6.18 0.21
N LEU A 24 -5.75 5.37 0.14
CA LEU A 24 -5.65 4.18 0.97
C LEU A 24 -4.93 4.51 2.28
N ALA A 25 -5.32 3.85 3.35
CA ALA A 25 -4.57 3.89 4.60
C ALA A 25 -3.20 3.22 4.41
N GLY A 26 -2.25 3.54 5.28
CA GLY A 26 -1.00 2.79 5.36
C GLY A 26 -1.28 1.35 5.75
N MET A 27 -0.70 0.40 5.01
CA MET A 27 -0.97 -1.02 5.19
C MET A 27 0.29 -1.76 5.61
N VAL A 28 0.12 -2.67 6.57
CA VAL A 28 1.18 -3.55 7.07
C VAL A 28 0.73 -5.00 6.90
N ALA A 29 1.68 -5.93 7.01
CA ALA A 29 1.40 -7.35 6.86
C ALA A 29 0.45 -7.85 7.96
N THR A 30 -0.47 -8.72 7.59
CA THR A 30 -1.36 -9.41 8.54
C THR A 30 -0.56 -10.37 9.42
N ASP A 31 0.41 -11.06 8.81
CA ASP A 31 1.32 -11.96 9.52
C ASP A 31 2.74 -11.37 9.47
N PRO A 32 3.17 -10.66 10.52
CA PRO A 32 4.49 -10.04 10.57
C PRO A 32 5.63 -11.02 10.86
N SER A 33 5.36 -12.31 10.99
CA SER A 33 6.42 -13.31 11.11
C SER A 33 7.12 -13.58 9.78
N ALA A 34 6.51 -13.17 8.66
CA ALA A 34 7.14 -13.27 7.34
C ALA A 34 8.35 -12.34 7.24
N ASP A 35 9.28 -12.65 6.34
CA ASP A 35 10.41 -11.77 6.04
C ASP A 35 9.95 -10.52 5.27
N ALA A 36 10.87 -9.64 4.94
CA ALA A 36 10.53 -8.38 4.27
C ALA A 36 9.82 -8.58 2.94
N LYS A 37 10.28 -9.55 2.13
CA LYS A 37 9.63 -9.87 0.87
C LYS A 37 8.22 -10.40 1.10
N GLY A 38 8.05 -11.33 2.03
CA GLY A 38 6.75 -11.91 2.37
C GLY A 38 5.79 -10.88 2.94
N GLN A 39 6.26 -9.99 3.81
CA GLN A 39 5.43 -8.89 4.32
C GLN A 39 4.98 -7.98 3.18
N THR A 40 5.88 -7.64 2.27
CA THR A 40 5.53 -6.80 1.11
C THR A 40 4.47 -7.49 0.24
N GLN A 41 4.62 -8.77 -0.03
CA GLN A 41 3.62 -9.54 -0.80
C GLN A 41 2.23 -9.48 -0.15
N GLN A 42 2.15 -9.62 1.17
CA GLN A 42 0.89 -9.52 1.89
C GLN A 42 0.26 -8.14 1.76
N ILE A 43 1.07 -7.09 1.89
CA ILE A 43 0.61 -5.70 1.76
C ILE A 43 0.07 -5.44 0.35
N LEU A 44 0.79 -5.87 -0.67
CA LEU A 44 0.39 -5.68 -2.06
C LEU A 44 -0.92 -6.39 -2.38
N LYS A 45 -1.14 -7.57 -1.81
CA LYS A 45 -2.42 -8.27 -1.91
C LYS A 45 -3.55 -7.49 -1.26
N LYS A 46 -3.33 -6.90 -0.09
CA LYS A 46 -4.32 -6.03 0.56
C LYS A 46 -4.65 -4.83 -0.30
N ILE A 47 -3.65 -4.22 -0.92
CA ILE A 47 -3.85 -3.09 -1.82
C ILE A 47 -4.71 -3.50 -3.00
N ASP A 48 -4.43 -4.64 -3.63
CA ASP A 48 -5.25 -5.16 -4.73
C ASP A 48 -6.71 -5.33 -4.29
N GLU A 49 -6.94 -5.94 -3.15
CA GLU A 49 -8.29 -6.21 -2.64
C GLU A 49 -9.04 -4.92 -2.32
N THR A 50 -8.35 -3.97 -1.69
CA THR A 50 -8.97 -2.69 -1.32
C THR A 50 -9.28 -1.84 -2.55
N LEU A 51 -8.38 -1.79 -3.53
CA LEU A 51 -8.61 -1.08 -4.78
C LEU A 51 -9.80 -1.70 -5.54
N ALA A 52 -9.87 -3.02 -5.63
CA ALA A 52 -10.97 -3.70 -6.30
C ALA A 52 -12.31 -3.37 -5.63
N ALA A 53 -12.35 -3.30 -4.30
CA ALA A 53 -13.57 -3.00 -3.55
C ALA A 53 -14.12 -1.60 -3.83
N VAL A 54 -13.26 -0.66 -4.26
CA VAL A 54 -13.68 0.72 -4.56
C VAL A 54 -13.66 1.03 -6.06
N GLY A 55 -13.52 0.02 -6.91
CA GLY A 55 -13.59 0.19 -8.37
C GLY A 55 -12.31 0.70 -9.01
N SER A 56 -11.17 0.46 -8.40
CA SER A 56 -9.87 0.82 -8.96
C SER A 56 -9.00 -0.43 -9.22
N HIS A 57 -7.76 -0.22 -9.60
CA HIS A 57 -6.81 -1.27 -9.96
C HIS A 57 -5.39 -0.75 -9.76
N LYS A 58 -4.43 -1.64 -9.55
CA LYS A 58 -3.03 -1.25 -9.34
C LYS A 58 -2.44 -0.46 -10.51
N SER A 59 -2.93 -0.67 -11.74
CA SER A 59 -2.52 0.12 -12.91
C SER A 59 -2.92 1.59 -12.82
N LYS A 60 -3.78 1.94 -11.87
CA LYS A 60 -4.29 3.29 -11.67
C LYS A 60 -3.73 3.97 -10.43
N ILE A 61 -2.75 3.36 -9.76
CA ILE A 61 -2.08 3.99 -8.63
C ILE A 61 -1.30 5.20 -9.12
N LEU A 62 -1.55 6.35 -8.52
CA LEU A 62 -0.91 7.62 -8.88
C LEU A 62 0.37 7.84 -8.10
N ALA A 63 0.35 7.55 -6.82
CA ALA A 63 1.49 7.74 -5.93
C ALA A 63 1.47 6.71 -4.82
N ALA A 64 2.67 6.32 -4.38
CA ALA A 64 2.83 5.42 -3.25
C ALA A 64 4.03 5.87 -2.41
N THR A 65 3.91 5.72 -1.10
CA THR A 65 5.04 5.86 -0.19
C THR A 65 5.27 4.52 0.48
N VAL A 66 6.50 4.04 0.38
CA VAL A 66 6.92 2.79 1.01
C VAL A 66 7.79 3.15 2.21
N TYR A 67 7.37 2.71 3.39
CA TYR A 67 8.13 2.88 4.62
C TYR A 67 8.83 1.55 4.92
N VAL A 68 10.14 1.59 5.16
CA VAL A 68 10.92 0.42 5.51
C VAL A 68 11.57 0.63 6.88
N ALA A 69 11.59 -0.41 7.70
CA ALA A 69 12.14 -0.32 9.05
C ALA A 69 13.66 -0.06 9.01
N ASN A 70 14.33 -0.50 7.94
CA ASN A 70 15.73 -0.19 7.67
C ASN A 70 15.99 -0.35 6.18
N MET A 71 16.96 0.38 5.65
CA MET A 71 17.26 0.36 4.23
C MET A 71 17.92 -0.94 3.77
N GLY A 72 18.36 -1.79 4.71
CA GLY A 72 18.91 -3.10 4.38
C GLY A 72 17.90 -4.04 3.73
N ILE A 73 16.60 -3.80 3.90
CA ILE A 73 15.54 -4.63 3.29
C ILE A 73 15.01 -4.04 1.97
N TYR A 74 15.61 -2.98 1.47
CA TYR A 74 15.14 -2.28 0.26
C TYR A 74 15.05 -3.23 -0.95
N ALA A 75 16.09 -4.03 -1.17
CA ALA A 75 16.13 -4.96 -2.31
C ALA A 75 15.05 -6.05 -2.20
N ASP A 76 14.81 -6.58 -1.00
CA ASP A 76 13.79 -7.61 -0.77
C ASP A 76 12.39 -7.05 -0.99
N MET A 77 12.14 -5.85 -0.51
CA MET A 77 10.88 -5.14 -0.75
C MET A 77 10.68 -4.91 -2.23
N ASN A 78 11.69 -4.42 -2.94
CA ASN A 78 11.60 -4.17 -4.37
C ASN A 78 11.41 -5.44 -5.18
N ALA A 79 11.95 -6.57 -4.76
CA ALA A 79 11.72 -7.85 -5.43
C ALA A 79 10.23 -8.20 -5.48
N ALA A 80 9.53 -8.01 -4.38
CA ALA A 80 8.07 -8.22 -4.33
C ALA A 80 7.31 -7.16 -5.14
N TRP A 81 7.70 -5.91 -5.00
CA TRP A 81 7.09 -4.80 -5.75
C TRP A 81 7.22 -5.01 -7.26
N ASP A 82 8.43 -5.32 -7.75
CA ASP A 82 8.70 -5.48 -9.17
C ASP A 82 7.91 -6.65 -9.79
N ALA A 83 7.69 -7.71 -9.02
CA ALA A 83 6.91 -8.84 -9.46
C ALA A 83 5.40 -8.54 -9.52
N TRP A 84 4.95 -7.50 -8.83
CA TRP A 84 3.53 -7.15 -8.68
C TRP A 84 3.10 -5.99 -9.56
N ILE A 85 3.91 -4.93 -9.65
CA ILE A 85 3.51 -3.68 -10.31
C ILE A 85 3.35 -3.90 -11.82
N ASP A 86 2.39 -3.18 -12.43
CA ASP A 86 2.27 -3.11 -13.87
C ASP A 86 3.39 -2.20 -14.41
N PRO A 87 4.37 -2.75 -15.15
CA PRO A 87 5.52 -1.97 -15.60
C PRO A 87 5.16 -0.91 -16.64
N ALA A 88 3.98 -1.02 -17.26
CA ALA A 88 3.50 -0.01 -18.20
C ALA A 88 2.81 1.17 -17.50
N ASN A 89 2.49 1.03 -16.21
CA ASN A 89 1.74 2.04 -15.45
C ASN A 89 2.30 2.17 -14.03
N THR A 90 3.57 2.52 -13.92
CA THR A 90 4.22 2.69 -12.62
C THR A 90 3.83 4.00 -11.96
N PRO A 91 3.56 3.99 -10.64
CA PRO A 91 3.22 5.22 -9.92
C PRO A 91 4.46 6.04 -9.58
N ALA A 92 4.24 7.31 -9.23
CA ALA A 92 5.26 8.05 -8.52
C ALA A 92 5.46 7.39 -7.15
N ARG A 93 6.72 7.19 -6.73
CA ARG A 93 7.00 6.46 -5.49
C ARG A 93 8.17 7.08 -4.74
N ALA A 94 8.07 7.08 -3.42
CA ALA A 94 9.19 7.34 -2.53
C ALA A 94 9.32 6.17 -1.57
N THR A 95 10.55 5.85 -1.17
CA THR A 95 10.83 4.88 -0.11
C THR A 95 11.62 5.59 0.98
N VAL A 96 11.15 5.49 2.22
CA VAL A 96 11.77 6.13 3.37
C VAL A 96 11.97 5.12 4.49
N GLU A 97 13.05 5.31 5.24
CA GLU A 97 13.30 4.54 6.45
C GLU A 97 12.53 5.20 7.60
N ALA A 98 11.77 4.40 8.34
CA ALA A 98 10.97 4.90 9.45
C ALA A 98 10.76 3.79 10.48
N ARG A 99 10.61 4.21 11.74
CA ARG A 99 10.16 3.31 12.78
C ARG A 99 8.66 3.10 12.60
N LEU A 100 8.24 1.84 12.51
CA LEU A 100 6.83 1.48 12.33
C LEU A 100 6.15 1.24 13.68
N ALA A 101 4.85 0.95 13.66
CA ALA A 101 4.05 0.84 14.87
C ALA A 101 4.49 -0.31 15.81
N SER A 102 5.15 -1.31 15.25
CA SER A 102 5.73 -2.42 16.02
C SER A 102 7.07 -2.81 15.41
N PRO A 103 8.05 -3.29 16.22
CA PRO A 103 9.31 -3.80 15.69
C PRO A 103 9.17 -5.00 14.73
N LYS A 104 8.03 -5.66 14.75
CA LYS A 104 7.75 -6.80 13.86
C LYS A 104 7.46 -6.37 12.43
N TYR A 105 6.98 -5.14 12.23
CA TYR A 105 6.67 -4.64 10.90
C TYR A 105 7.94 -4.13 10.24
N LEU A 106 8.26 -4.69 9.08
CA LEU A 106 9.43 -4.30 8.29
C LEU A 106 9.07 -3.35 7.17
N VAL A 107 7.82 -3.39 6.70
CA VAL A 107 7.33 -2.60 5.57
C VAL A 107 5.94 -2.08 5.85
N GLU A 108 5.67 -0.86 5.42
CA GLU A 108 4.32 -0.28 5.38
C GLU A 108 4.19 0.48 4.06
N ILE A 109 3.04 0.39 3.40
CA ILE A 109 2.81 1.07 2.12
C ILE A 109 1.50 1.85 2.19
N MET A 110 1.56 3.13 1.78
CA MET A 110 0.39 3.99 1.61
C MET A 110 0.32 4.42 0.15
N ALA A 111 -0.87 4.36 -0.45
CA ALA A 111 -1.05 4.66 -1.86
C ALA A 111 -2.30 5.51 -2.12
N THR A 112 -2.25 6.23 -3.23
CA THR A 112 -3.38 7.01 -3.77
C THR A 112 -3.58 6.57 -5.21
N ALA A 113 -4.83 6.33 -5.62
CA ALA A 113 -5.15 5.84 -6.95
C ALA A 113 -6.32 6.59 -7.57
N ALA A 114 -6.41 6.51 -8.89
CA ALA A 114 -7.57 7.02 -9.61
C ALA A 114 -8.65 5.95 -9.69
N ILE A 115 -9.91 6.41 -9.76
CA ILE A 115 -11.07 5.56 -9.99
C ILE A 115 -11.63 5.93 -11.35
N GLN A 116 -11.37 5.11 -12.32
CA GLN A 116 -11.84 5.35 -13.68
C GLN A 116 -11.92 4.03 -14.43
#